data_b5b30336212dc04389d20f2e8877b273
#
_entry.id   b5b30336212dc04389d20f2e8877b273
#
_cell.length_a   1.000
_cell.length_b   1.000
_cell.length_c   1.000
_cell.angle_alpha   90.00
_cell.angle_beta   90.00
_cell.angle_gamma   90.00
#
_symmetry.space_group_name_H-M   'P 1'
#
loop_
_entity.id
_entity.type
_entity.pdbx_description
1 polymer ?
#
loop_
_entity_poly.entity_id
_entity_poly.type
_entity_poly.pdbx_seq_one_letter_code
_entity_poly.pdbx_strand_id
1 'polypeptide(L)'
;MDLTYYPYPSRRHVVLGRRGAVATSQPLAALAGMEVLLKGGRAVDAAIAMAACLTVVEPTSNGIGGDLFALVWDGTLHGLNASGKSPMALTPERLPGRMPERGWLPVTVPGAVSGWRALHERWGRLPFAEVLAPAIRYAEEGFPVGPETARSWRRAEGVFLPLEGPEFGPFKEVFFPGGRAPRAGEVWRSPLHAKTLREIAESYGESLYRGALAEALLRFSEATGGLLTREDLEAHAPEWVTPLSTEYKGLTVWELPPNGQGVAVLLALNLLEGFDLRPEDPWSYHVQIEAMRLALADTYRFVADPRHMELAPEAFLSKAYAAERRRLIGERALPRVLPGLRPEGTVYLAAQQALGLREAVPRDGRKIDRTDLQRVLCPACRRSVTLLDEWGP
;
A
#
# COMPACT_ATOMS: atom_id res chain seq x y z
N MET A 1 -5.34 27.35 2.55
CA MET A 1 -4.58 26.95 1.34
C MET A 1 -4.72 28.07 0.33
N ASP A 2 -3.63 28.60 -0.16
CA ASP A 2 -3.64 29.62 -1.22
C ASP A 2 -3.79 28.95 -2.58
N LEU A 3 -4.95 29.06 -3.21
CA LEU A 3 -5.26 28.47 -4.51
C LEU A 3 -4.64 29.26 -5.69
N THR A 4 -4.06 30.43 -5.42
CA THR A 4 -3.38 31.25 -6.42
C THR A 4 -1.89 30.99 -6.46
N TYR A 5 -1.34 30.31 -5.45
CA TYR A 5 0.05 29.95 -5.39
C TYR A 5 0.33 28.72 -6.26
N TYR A 6 1.13 28.93 -7.30
CA TYR A 6 1.54 27.89 -8.23
C TYR A 6 3.06 27.93 -8.41
N PRO A 7 3.82 27.19 -7.59
CA PRO A 7 5.28 27.35 -7.50
C PRO A 7 6.05 26.80 -8.72
N TYR A 8 5.39 26.02 -9.56
CA TYR A 8 6.06 25.41 -10.71
C TYR A 8 5.50 25.92 -12.04
N PRO A 9 6.32 26.09 -13.09
CA PRO A 9 5.89 26.51 -14.41
C PRO A 9 5.14 25.38 -15.13
N SER A 10 3.97 25.01 -14.62
CA SER A 10 3.10 23.99 -15.17
C SER A 10 1.96 24.62 -15.98
N ARG A 11 1.57 23.97 -17.07
CA ARG A 11 0.36 24.36 -17.84
C ARG A 11 -0.94 23.74 -17.28
N ARG A 12 -0.86 23.03 -16.16
CA ARG A 12 -2.05 22.48 -15.51
C ARG A 12 -2.75 23.57 -14.72
N HIS A 13 -4.08 23.60 -14.81
CA HIS A 13 -4.90 24.50 -14.02
C HIS A 13 -5.43 23.78 -12.77
N VAL A 14 -5.66 24.56 -11.72
CA VAL A 14 -6.39 24.05 -10.55
C VAL A 14 -7.82 23.74 -10.98
N VAL A 15 -8.28 22.53 -10.73
CA VAL A 15 -9.65 22.10 -11.01
C VAL A 15 -10.47 22.20 -9.74
N LEU A 16 -11.53 23.00 -9.79
CA LEU A 16 -12.44 23.23 -8.67
C LEU A 16 -13.81 22.62 -8.98
N GLY A 17 -14.28 21.76 -8.10
CA GLY A 17 -15.60 21.13 -8.18
C GLY A 17 -16.50 21.62 -7.05
N ARG A 18 -17.68 22.19 -7.37
CA ARG A 18 -18.64 22.63 -6.35
C ARG A 18 -19.30 21.47 -5.61
N ARG A 19 -19.58 20.37 -6.29
CA ARG A 19 -20.35 19.22 -5.75
C ARG A 19 -19.52 17.97 -5.54
N GLY A 20 -18.35 17.90 -6.10
CA GLY A 20 -17.44 16.77 -6.02
C GLY A 20 -16.30 16.91 -7.02
N ALA A 21 -15.28 16.12 -6.82
CA ALA A 21 -14.14 15.99 -7.72
C ALA A 21 -13.65 14.52 -7.70
N VAL A 22 -13.00 14.13 -8.77
CA VAL A 22 -12.31 12.84 -8.89
C VAL A 22 -10.88 13.08 -9.35
N ALA A 23 -9.95 12.24 -8.93
CA ALA A 23 -8.57 12.26 -9.38
C ALA A 23 -8.04 10.82 -9.46
N THR A 24 -7.38 10.51 -10.56
CA THR A 24 -6.71 9.22 -10.77
C THR A 24 -5.65 9.36 -11.85
N SER A 25 -4.85 8.34 -12.06
CA SER A 25 -3.72 8.32 -13.01
C SER A 25 -4.15 8.33 -14.47
N GLN A 26 -5.38 7.86 -14.80
CA GLN A 26 -5.83 7.65 -16.17
C GLN A 26 -7.13 8.43 -16.48
N PRO A 27 -7.16 9.26 -17.54
CA PRO A 27 -8.31 10.14 -17.83
C PRO A 27 -9.65 9.43 -18.02
N LEU A 28 -9.69 8.24 -18.64
CA LEU A 28 -10.93 7.50 -18.85
C LEU A 28 -11.49 6.94 -17.53
N ALA A 29 -10.60 6.57 -16.61
CA ALA A 29 -11.02 6.19 -15.27
C ALA A 29 -11.58 7.40 -14.49
N ALA A 30 -10.97 8.58 -14.62
CA ALA A 30 -11.54 9.82 -14.07
C ALA A 30 -12.93 10.12 -14.65
N LEU A 31 -13.10 9.91 -15.95
CA LEU A 31 -14.42 10.08 -16.60
C LEU A 31 -15.44 9.09 -16.07
N ALA A 32 -15.07 7.82 -15.83
CA ALA A 32 -15.94 6.82 -15.21
C ALA A 32 -16.39 7.25 -13.80
N GLY A 33 -15.49 7.77 -12.98
CA GLY A 33 -15.84 8.33 -11.67
C GLY A 33 -16.79 9.52 -11.75
N MET A 34 -16.55 10.43 -12.70
CA MET A 34 -17.45 11.57 -12.95
C MET A 34 -18.83 11.13 -13.44
N GLU A 35 -18.91 10.13 -14.33
CA GLU A 35 -20.18 9.57 -14.80
C GLU A 35 -21.01 9.05 -13.62
N VAL A 36 -20.39 8.34 -12.69
CA VAL A 36 -21.05 7.82 -11.49
C VAL A 36 -21.52 8.96 -10.57
N LEU A 37 -20.72 10.00 -10.36
CA LEU A 37 -21.15 11.17 -9.58
C LEU A 37 -22.32 11.90 -10.23
N LEU A 38 -22.33 12.06 -11.56
CA LEU A 38 -23.41 12.71 -12.31
C LEU A 38 -24.73 11.91 -12.24
N LYS A 39 -24.66 10.59 -12.15
CA LYS A 39 -25.82 9.69 -11.90
C LYS A 39 -26.34 9.75 -10.46
N GLY A 40 -25.70 10.52 -9.59
CA GLY A 40 -26.08 10.67 -8.18
C GLY A 40 -25.38 9.70 -7.23
N GLY A 41 -24.35 8.99 -7.68
CA GLY A 41 -23.47 8.18 -6.83
C GLY A 41 -22.71 9.01 -5.80
N ARG A 42 -22.24 8.35 -4.75
CA ARG A 42 -21.37 8.95 -3.74
C ARG A 42 -19.90 8.89 -4.16
N ALA A 43 -19.04 9.55 -3.41
CA ALA A 43 -17.58 9.52 -3.63
C ALA A 43 -17.02 8.07 -3.64
N VAL A 44 -17.56 7.20 -2.80
CA VAL A 44 -17.15 5.78 -2.74
C VAL A 44 -17.58 5.04 -4.01
N ASP A 45 -18.81 5.26 -4.53
CA ASP A 45 -19.23 4.67 -5.81
C ASP A 45 -18.29 5.11 -6.94
N ALA A 46 -17.95 6.41 -6.98
CA ALA A 46 -17.02 6.94 -7.96
C ALA A 46 -15.61 6.34 -7.83
N ALA A 47 -15.11 6.17 -6.61
CA ALA A 47 -13.80 5.54 -6.36
C ALA A 47 -13.77 4.08 -6.82
N ILE A 48 -14.83 3.31 -6.55
CA ILE A 48 -14.96 1.92 -7.02
C ILE A 48 -15.02 1.88 -8.55
N ALA A 49 -15.81 2.75 -9.19
CA ALA A 49 -15.89 2.83 -10.63
C ALA A 49 -14.54 3.15 -11.28
N MET A 50 -13.78 4.10 -10.70
CA MET A 50 -12.43 4.40 -11.14
C MET A 50 -11.50 3.20 -10.97
N ALA A 51 -11.50 2.54 -9.80
CA ALA A 51 -10.65 1.39 -9.52
C ALA A 51 -10.95 0.22 -10.49
N ALA A 52 -12.21 -0.10 -10.70
CA ALA A 52 -12.63 -1.12 -11.67
C ALA A 52 -12.22 -0.74 -13.10
N CYS A 53 -12.41 0.53 -13.48
CA CYS A 53 -12.01 1.03 -14.80
C CYS A 53 -10.50 0.96 -15.01
N LEU A 54 -9.68 1.28 -14.00
CA LEU A 54 -8.21 1.19 -14.06
C LEU A 54 -7.73 -0.23 -14.37
N THR A 55 -8.44 -1.28 -13.94
CA THR A 55 -8.07 -2.65 -14.30
C THR A 55 -8.15 -2.92 -15.81
N VAL A 56 -8.90 -2.10 -16.53
CA VAL A 56 -9.08 -2.16 -17.98
C VAL A 56 -8.18 -1.16 -18.72
N VAL A 57 -8.23 0.12 -18.33
CA VAL A 57 -7.60 1.21 -19.10
C VAL A 57 -6.16 1.48 -18.70
N GLU A 58 -5.70 0.90 -17.59
CA GLU A 58 -4.30 0.96 -17.11
C GLU A 58 -3.84 -0.41 -16.56
N PRO A 59 -3.94 -1.50 -17.36
CA PRO A 59 -3.66 -2.86 -16.87
C PRO A 59 -2.18 -3.11 -16.55
N THR A 60 -1.32 -2.16 -16.84
CA THR A 60 0.11 -2.20 -16.49
C THR A 60 0.39 -1.95 -15.02
N SER A 61 -0.59 -1.43 -14.28
CA SER A 61 -0.45 -1.06 -12.86
C SER A 61 -1.63 -1.52 -12.01
N ASN A 62 -2.69 -2.04 -12.62
CA ASN A 62 -3.92 -2.43 -11.95
C ASN A 62 -4.46 -3.77 -12.47
N GLY A 63 -5.15 -4.52 -11.62
CA GLY A 63 -5.76 -5.80 -12.01
C GLY A 63 -6.84 -6.26 -11.05
N ILE A 64 -7.81 -7.03 -11.57
CA ILE A 64 -8.89 -7.63 -10.76
C ILE A 64 -8.32 -8.58 -9.69
N GLY A 65 -7.20 -9.23 -9.98
CA GLY A 65 -6.48 -10.12 -9.08
C GLY A 65 -5.57 -9.44 -8.06
N GLY A 66 -5.56 -8.10 -8.02
CA GLY A 66 -4.74 -7.32 -7.10
C GLY A 66 -5.38 -7.14 -5.72
N ASP A 67 -4.86 -6.15 -5.01
CA ASP A 67 -5.30 -5.72 -3.69
C ASP A 67 -6.01 -4.35 -3.74
N LEU A 68 -6.53 -3.93 -2.59
CA LEU A 68 -7.09 -2.60 -2.39
C LEU A 68 -6.80 -2.11 -0.98
N PHE A 69 -6.36 -0.86 -0.89
CA PHE A 69 -6.22 -0.12 0.35
C PHE A 69 -7.04 1.17 0.25
N ALA A 70 -7.83 1.49 1.26
CA ALA A 70 -8.66 2.68 1.23
C ALA A 70 -8.68 3.42 2.56
N LEU A 71 -8.67 4.75 2.48
CA LEU A 71 -9.01 5.66 3.57
C LEU A 71 -10.30 6.40 3.19
N VAL A 72 -11.30 6.34 4.05
CA VAL A 72 -12.61 6.98 3.83
C VAL A 72 -12.91 7.92 5.00
N TRP A 73 -13.29 9.15 4.68
CA TRP A 73 -13.74 10.13 5.64
C TRP A 73 -15.24 10.42 5.47
N ASP A 74 -16.02 10.14 6.51
CA ASP A 74 -17.45 10.43 6.58
C ASP A 74 -17.86 11.27 7.81
N GLY A 75 -16.88 11.97 8.39
CA GLY A 75 -16.91 12.59 9.72
C GLY A 75 -15.99 11.87 10.70
N THR A 76 -15.64 10.63 10.38
CA THR A 76 -14.62 9.81 11.05
C THR A 76 -13.73 9.19 9.98
N LEU A 77 -12.44 9.00 10.28
CA LEU A 77 -11.53 8.34 9.34
C LEU A 77 -11.59 6.83 9.51
N HIS A 78 -11.84 6.13 8.41
CA HIS A 78 -11.89 4.68 8.34
C HIS A 78 -10.79 4.16 7.42
N GLY A 79 -10.11 3.09 7.84
CA GLY A 79 -9.13 2.38 7.04
C GLY A 79 -9.62 1.00 6.62
N LEU A 80 -9.46 0.64 5.35
CA LEU A 80 -9.75 -0.69 4.83
C LEU A 80 -8.48 -1.28 4.21
N ASN A 81 -8.10 -2.45 4.69
CA ASN A 81 -7.08 -3.30 4.09
C ASN A 81 -7.77 -4.49 3.43
N ALA A 82 -7.77 -4.52 2.12
CA ALA A 82 -8.25 -5.63 1.31
C ALA A 82 -7.10 -6.22 0.48
N SER A 83 -5.95 -6.44 1.12
CA SER A 83 -4.87 -7.26 0.56
C SER A 83 -5.11 -8.73 0.87
N GLY A 84 -4.75 -9.60 -0.06
CA GLY A 84 -4.86 -11.03 0.12
C GLY A 84 -3.68 -11.63 0.86
N LYS A 85 -3.93 -12.74 1.55
CA LYS A 85 -2.88 -13.56 2.16
C LYS A 85 -2.20 -14.42 1.09
N SER A 86 -0.99 -14.88 1.38
CA SER A 86 -0.36 -15.95 0.60
C SER A 86 -1.18 -17.24 0.73
N PRO A 87 -1.16 -18.12 -0.27
CA PRO A 87 -1.78 -19.44 -0.16
C PRO A 87 -1.29 -20.20 1.07
N MET A 88 -2.17 -20.87 1.79
CA MET A 88 -1.81 -21.67 2.97
C MET A 88 -0.82 -22.81 2.62
N ALA A 89 -0.85 -23.27 1.39
CA ALA A 89 0.08 -24.28 0.88
C ALA A 89 1.50 -23.74 0.60
N LEU A 90 1.73 -22.42 0.64
CA LEU A 90 3.05 -21.81 0.46
C LEU A 90 3.82 -21.87 1.78
N THR A 91 4.81 -22.76 1.86
CA THR A 91 5.70 -22.89 3.01
C THR A 91 7.11 -22.40 2.68
N PRO A 92 7.96 -22.08 3.67
CA PRO A 92 9.34 -21.66 3.43
C PRO A 92 10.15 -22.65 2.59
N GLU A 93 9.90 -23.96 2.72
CA GLU A 93 10.60 -25.03 2.00
C GLU A 93 10.29 -25.01 0.50
N ARG A 94 9.18 -24.41 0.09
CA ARG A 94 8.79 -24.24 -1.32
C ARG A 94 9.46 -23.03 -1.99
N LEU A 95 10.13 -22.18 -1.22
CA LEU A 95 10.81 -21.01 -1.75
C LEU A 95 12.22 -21.36 -2.20
N PRO A 96 12.64 -20.99 -3.42
CA PRO A 96 14.00 -21.21 -3.92
C PRO A 96 15.00 -20.19 -3.32
N GLY A 97 14.99 -20.01 -1.99
CA GLY A 97 15.83 -19.05 -1.26
C GLY A 97 15.33 -17.61 -1.27
N ARG A 98 14.85 -17.09 -2.40
CA ARG A 98 14.25 -15.77 -2.55
C ARG A 98 12.90 -15.88 -3.24
N MET A 99 11.92 -15.09 -2.80
CA MET A 99 10.64 -14.96 -3.50
C MET A 99 10.89 -14.51 -4.95
N PRO A 100 10.42 -15.26 -5.95
CA PRO A 100 10.51 -14.82 -7.34
C PRO A 100 9.58 -13.62 -7.57
N GLU A 101 9.90 -12.81 -8.56
CA GLU A 101 9.09 -11.63 -8.88
C GLU A 101 7.82 -11.96 -9.68
N ARG A 102 7.75 -13.16 -10.28
CA ARG A 102 6.68 -13.56 -11.20
C ARG A 102 6.40 -15.07 -11.10
N GLY A 103 5.32 -15.50 -11.73
CA GLY A 103 4.79 -16.85 -11.61
C GLY A 103 3.86 -16.99 -10.41
N TRP A 104 3.56 -18.21 -10.00
CA TRP A 104 2.57 -18.48 -8.96
C TRP A 104 3.01 -18.17 -7.53
N LEU A 105 4.29 -18.30 -7.21
CA LEU A 105 4.75 -18.17 -5.81
C LEU A 105 4.46 -16.79 -5.18
N PRO A 106 4.61 -15.64 -5.89
CA PRO A 106 4.28 -14.34 -5.32
C PRO A 106 2.77 -14.00 -5.37
N VAL A 107 1.93 -14.88 -5.97
CA VAL A 107 0.49 -14.62 -6.07
C VAL A 107 -0.16 -14.79 -4.70
N THR A 108 -0.91 -13.78 -4.30
CA THR A 108 -1.78 -13.79 -3.11
C THR A 108 -3.23 -13.96 -3.50
N VAL A 109 -4.10 -14.21 -2.53
CA VAL A 109 -5.55 -14.21 -2.76
C VAL A 109 -5.99 -12.84 -3.31
N PRO A 110 -6.76 -12.77 -4.41
CA PRO A 110 -7.27 -11.52 -4.95
C PRO A 110 -8.10 -10.75 -3.92
N GLY A 111 -7.70 -9.54 -3.57
CA GLY A 111 -8.38 -8.75 -2.53
C GLY A 111 -9.21 -7.59 -3.05
N ALA A 112 -8.90 -7.04 -4.23
CA ALA A 112 -9.51 -5.81 -4.74
C ALA A 112 -11.04 -5.85 -4.78
N VAL A 113 -11.62 -6.94 -5.29
CA VAL A 113 -13.08 -7.09 -5.42
C VAL A 113 -13.77 -7.15 -4.07
N SER A 114 -13.19 -7.83 -3.08
CA SER A 114 -13.71 -7.83 -1.71
C SER A 114 -13.69 -6.44 -1.09
N GLY A 115 -12.65 -5.66 -1.40
CA GLY A 115 -12.54 -4.27 -0.99
C GLY A 115 -13.60 -3.38 -1.65
N TRP A 116 -13.87 -3.53 -2.96
CA TRP A 116 -14.96 -2.81 -3.64
C TRP A 116 -16.30 -3.13 -2.97
N ARG A 117 -16.57 -4.40 -2.70
CA ARG A 117 -17.79 -4.85 -2.03
C ARG A 117 -17.90 -4.21 -0.63
N ALA A 118 -16.89 -4.34 0.23
CA ALA A 118 -16.92 -3.82 1.59
C ALA A 118 -17.14 -2.30 1.64
N LEU A 119 -16.52 -1.56 0.73
CA LEU A 119 -16.72 -0.12 0.59
C LEU A 119 -18.14 0.20 0.13
N HIS A 120 -18.65 -0.54 -0.85
CA HIS A 120 -19.99 -0.35 -1.40
C HIS A 120 -21.07 -0.71 -0.38
N GLU A 121 -20.95 -1.81 0.36
CA GLU A 121 -21.88 -2.21 1.42
C GLU A 121 -22.06 -1.11 2.47
N ARG A 122 -20.99 -0.39 2.79
CA ARG A 122 -21.03 0.61 3.85
C ARG A 122 -21.46 2.00 3.37
N TRP A 123 -21.06 2.42 2.17
CA TRP A 123 -21.29 3.78 1.68
C TRP A 123 -21.84 3.86 0.26
N GLY A 124 -22.00 2.76 -0.44
CA GLY A 124 -22.56 2.74 -1.79
C GLY A 124 -23.97 3.31 -1.84
N ARG A 125 -24.32 3.87 -2.99
CA ARG A 125 -25.64 4.44 -3.25
C ARG A 125 -26.28 3.93 -4.53
N LEU A 126 -25.49 3.83 -5.60
CA LEU A 126 -25.95 3.25 -6.85
C LEU A 126 -25.90 1.73 -6.79
N PRO A 127 -26.71 1.01 -7.56
CA PRO A 127 -26.53 -0.43 -7.73
C PRO A 127 -25.10 -0.78 -8.13
N PHE A 128 -24.52 -1.81 -7.54
CA PHE A 128 -23.12 -2.18 -7.79
C PHE A 128 -22.83 -2.44 -9.27
N ALA A 129 -23.77 -3.01 -9.99
CA ALA A 129 -23.68 -3.21 -11.43
C ALA A 129 -23.59 -1.88 -12.23
N GLU A 130 -24.27 -0.83 -11.77
CA GLU A 130 -24.16 0.50 -12.39
C GLU A 130 -22.81 1.16 -12.11
N VAL A 131 -22.24 0.91 -10.93
CA VAL A 131 -20.91 1.39 -10.55
C VAL A 131 -19.83 0.75 -11.44
N LEU A 132 -19.97 -0.54 -11.77
CA LEU A 132 -19.01 -1.26 -12.63
C LEU A 132 -19.26 -1.09 -14.13
N ALA A 133 -20.42 -0.57 -14.53
CA ALA A 133 -20.82 -0.45 -15.94
C ALA A 133 -19.81 0.31 -16.84
N PRO A 134 -19.18 1.42 -16.40
CA PRO A 134 -18.16 2.08 -17.24
C PRO A 134 -16.96 1.19 -17.54
N ALA A 135 -16.48 0.42 -16.55
CA ALA A 135 -15.36 -0.51 -16.72
C ALA A 135 -15.72 -1.64 -17.71
N ILE A 136 -16.92 -2.20 -17.56
CA ILE A 136 -17.45 -3.23 -18.48
C ILE A 136 -17.52 -2.69 -19.90
N ARG A 137 -18.05 -1.49 -20.10
CA ARG A 137 -18.15 -0.84 -21.39
C ARG A 137 -16.79 -0.64 -22.07
N TYR A 138 -15.79 -0.10 -21.36
CA TYR A 138 -14.45 0.06 -21.91
C TYR A 138 -13.77 -1.27 -22.24
N ALA A 139 -14.02 -2.31 -21.47
CA ALA A 139 -13.49 -3.63 -21.75
C ALA A 139 -14.13 -4.26 -23.00
N GLU A 140 -15.44 -4.08 -23.20
CA GLU A 140 -16.22 -4.69 -24.28
C GLU A 140 -16.07 -3.92 -25.61
N GLU A 141 -16.32 -2.62 -25.59
CA GLU A 141 -16.28 -1.76 -26.79
C GLU A 141 -14.83 -1.39 -27.16
N GLY A 142 -13.92 -1.38 -26.19
CA GLY A 142 -12.56 -0.94 -26.34
C GLY A 142 -12.37 0.55 -26.04
N PHE A 143 -11.11 0.94 -25.93
CA PHE A 143 -10.70 2.32 -25.68
C PHE A 143 -9.39 2.63 -26.41
N PRO A 144 -9.17 3.88 -26.85
CA PRO A 144 -7.90 4.29 -27.43
C PRO A 144 -6.82 4.33 -26.34
N VAL A 145 -5.74 3.57 -26.53
CA VAL A 145 -4.64 3.49 -25.58
C VAL A 145 -3.89 4.81 -25.51
N GLY A 146 -3.81 5.40 -24.32
CA GLY A 146 -3.08 6.66 -24.11
C GLY A 146 -1.55 6.50 -24.22
N PRO A 147 -0.80 7.60 -24.52
CA PRO A 147 0.65 7.55 -24.72
C PRO A 147 1.42 6.96 -23.53
N GLU A 148 1.05 7.35 -22.29
CA GLU A 148 1.72 6.86 -21.09
C GLU A 148 1.44 5.38 -20.82
N THR A 149 0.19 4.95 -21.01
CA THR A 149 -0.20 3.53 -20.91
C THR A 149 0.55 2.71 -21.98
N ALA A 150 0.60 3.18 -23.22
CA ALA A 150 1.33 2.52 -24.30
C ALA A 150 2.84 2.40 -24.00
N ARG A 151 3.44 3.43 -23.39
CA ARG A 151 4.85 3.42 -22.98
C ARG A 151 5.11 2.39 -21.89
N SER A 152 4.25 2.34 -20.88
CA SER A 152 4.34 1.36 -19.78
C SER A 152 4.10 -0.06 -20.28
N TRP A 153 3.15 -0.25 -21.18
CA TRP A 153 2.84 -1.55 -21.78
C TRP A 153 3.98 -2.09 -22.64
N ARG A 154 4.66 -1.21 -23.39
CA ARG A 154 5.87 -1.59 -24.14
C ARG A 154 7.02 -2.03 -23.22
N ARG A 155 7.16 -1.42 -22.03
CA ARG A 155 8.12 -1.90 -21.03
C ARG A 155 7.74 -3.28 -20.51
N ALA A 156 6.45 -3.51 -20.26
CA ALA A 156 5.91 -4.79 -19.84
C ALA A 156 6.10 -5.88 -20.93
N GLU A 157 6.03 -5.54 -22.22
CA GLU A 157 6.32 -6.44 -23.33
C GLU A 157 7.69 -7.09 -23.18
N GLY A 158 8.74 -6.31 -22.95
CA GLY A 158 10.10 -6.82 -22.73
C GLY A 158 10.28 -7.70 -21.49
N VAL A 159 9.35 -7.59 -20.54
CA VAL A 159 9.36 -8.37 -19.29
C VAL A 159 8.56 -9.67 -19.44
N PHE A 160 7.36 -9.61 -20.00
CA PHE A 160 6.40 -10.73 -19.96
C PHE A 160 6.45 -11.64 -21.18
N LEU A 161 6.76 -11.12 -22.37
CA LEU A 161 6.84 -11.98 -23.57
C LEU A 161 7.92 -13.06 -23.48
N PRO A 162 9.12 -12.81 -22.89
CA PRO A 162 10.15 -13.83 -22.73
C PRO A 162 9.84 -14.90 -21.67
N LEU A 163 8.84 -14.68 -20.78
CA LEU A 163 8.51 -15.65 -19.74
C LEU A 163 7.95 -16.93 -20.37
N GLU A 164 8.48 -18.07 -19.95
CA GLU A 164 8.04 -19.38 -20.38
C GLU A 164 7.21 -20.03 -19.26
N GLY A 165 6.25 -20.86 -19.65
CA GLY A 165 5.37 -21.57 -18.74
C GLY A 165 3.89 -21.44 -19.13
N PRO A 166 3.07 -22.47 -18.84
CA PRO A 166 1.64 -22.47 -19.18
C PRO A 166 0.85 -21.37 -18.47
N GLU A 167 1.31 -20.92 -17.29
CA GLU A 167 0.68 -19.86 -16.52
C GLU A 167 0.72 -18.48 -17.21
N PHE A 168 1.69 -18.26 -18.11
CA PHE A 168 1.84 -16.99 -18.82
C PHE A 168 1.10 -16.96 -20.17
N GLY A 169 0.65 -18.10 -20.70
CA GLY A 169 -0.02 -18.19 -22.00
C GLY A 169 -1.23 -17.26 -22.12
N PRO A 170 -2.28 -17.45 -21.31
CA PRO A 170 -3.51 -16.63 -21.36
C PRO A 170 -3.25 -15.14 -21.13
N PHE A 171 -2.29 -14.81 -20.27
CA PHE A 171 -1.89 -13.41 -20.05
C PHE A 171 -1.34 -12.77 -21.32
N LYS A 172 -0.46 -13.49 -22.04
CA LYS A 172 0.13 -13.00 -23.31
C LYS A 172 -0.93 -12.85 -24.39
N GLU A 173 -1.87 -13.78 -24.50
CA GLU A 173 -2.97 -13.71 -25.47
C GLU A 173 -3.84 -12.48 -25.26
N VAL A 174 -4.16 -12.17 -24.00
CA VAL A 174 -5.02 -11.02 -23.66
C VAL A 174 -4.29 -9.69 -23.80
N PHE A 175 -3.10 -9.58 -23.21
CA PHE A 175 -2.43 -8.28 -23.07
C PHE A 175 -1.41 -7.98 -24.15
N PHE A 176 -1.00 -8.96 -24.95
CA PHE A 176 -0.09 -8.80 -26.08
C PHE A 176 -0.66 -9.41 -27.37
N PRO A 177 -1.84 -8.94 -27.83
CA PRO A 177 -2.46 -9.48 -29.02
C PRO A 177 -1.54 -9.31 -30.24
N GLY A 178 -1.31 -10.40 -30.97
CA GLY A 178 -0.34 -10.43 -32.07
C GLY A 178 1.12 -10.37 -31.63
N GLY A 179 1.42 -10.71 -30.37
CA GLY A 179 2.79 -10.80 -29.84
C GLY A 179 3.45 -9.47 -29.53
N ARG A 180 2.69 -8.39 -29.32
CA ARG A 180 3.20 -7.06 -28.99
C ARG A 180 2.25 -6.25 -28.11
N ALA A 181 2.79 -5.21 -27.47
CA ALA A 181 1.99 -4.20 -26.78
C ALA A 181 1.18 -3.33 -27.76
N PRO A 182 -0.02 -2.89 -27.41
CA PRO A 182 -0.77 -1.89 -28.16
C PRO A 182 -0.01 -0.56 -28.23
N ARG A 183 -0.13 0.15 -29.36
CA ARG A 183 0.47 1.48 -29.55
C ARG A 183 -0.49 2.57 -29.10
N ALA A 184 0.05 3.76 -28.83
CA ALA A 184 -0.76 4.93 -28.54
C ALA A 184 -1.74 5.21 -29.70
N GLY A 185 -3.02 5.42 -29.35
CA GLY A 185 -4.11 5.63 -30.31
C GLY A 185 -4.75 4.34 -30.86
N GLU A 186 -4.12 3.18 -30.71
CA GLU A 186 -4.77 1.91 -31.07
C GLU A 186 -5.92 1.61 -30.09
N VAL A 187 -7.02 1.07 -30.61
CA VAL A 187 -8.14 0.63 -29.77
C VAL A 187 -7.85 -0.78 -29.26
N TRP A 188 -7.73 -0.89 -27.93
CA TRP A 188 -7.63 -2.18 -27.28
C TRP A 188 -8.95 -2.53 -26.60
N ARG A 189 -9.33 -3.78 -26.65
CA ARG A 189 -10.51 -4.34 -25.99
C ARG A 189 -10.22 -5.72 -25.43
N SER A 190 -10.95 -6.08 -24.38
CA SER A 190 -10.84 -7.40 -23.76
C SER A 190 -12.23 -7.92 -23.39
N PRO A 191 -12.92 -8.63 -24.30
CA PRO A 191 -14.22 -9.23 -24.02
C PRO A 191 -14.22 -10.20 -22.83
N LEU A 192 -13.09 -10.87 -22.58
CA LEU A 192 -12.92 -11.74 -21.42
C LEU A 192 -12.93 -10.94 -20.11
N HIS A 193 -12.28 -9.79 -20.10
CA HIS A 193 -12.29 -8.86 -18.96
C HIS A 193 -13.70 -8.33 -18.70
N ALA A 194 -14.42 -7.94 -19.77
CA ALA A 194 -15.81 -7.50 -19.69
C ALA A 194 -16.71 -8.59 -19.10
N LYS A 195 -16.53 -9.85 -19.55
CA LYS A 195 -17.27 -11.00 -19.00
C LYS A 195 -17.00 -11.19 -17.51
N THR A 196 -15.73 -11.13 -17.09
CA THR A 196 -15.33 -11.25 -15.68
C THR A 196 -15.92 -10.13 -14.84
N LEU A 197 -15.84 -8.88 -15.28
CA LEU A 197 -16.41 -7.74 -14.56
C LEU A 197 -17.94 -7.81 -14.48
N ARG A 198 -18.60 -8.32 -15.51
CA ARG A 198 -20.06 -8.53 -15.49
C ARG A 198 -20.46 -9.59 -14.46
N GLU A 199 -19.76 -10.70 -14.44
CA GLU A 199 -19.95 -11.76 -13.43
C GLU A 199 -19.72 -11.23 -12.00
N ILE A 200 -18.69 -10.39 -11.80
CA ILE A 200 -18.43 -9.72 -10.51
C ILE A 200 -19.60 -8.78 -10.17
N ALA A 201 -20.12 -8.03 -11.12
CA ALA A 201 -21.22 -7.11 -10.92
C ALA A 201 -22.52 -7.83 -10.53
N GLU A 202 -22.87 -8.91 -11.23
CA GLU A 202 -24.07 -9.70 -11.05
C GLU A 202 -24.05 -10.51 -9.75
N SER A 203 -22.89 -11.06 -9.39
CA SER A 203 -22.73 -11.84 -8.16
C SER A 203 -22.39 -10.98 -6.93
N TYR A 204 -22.32 -9.67 -7.07
CA TYR A 204 -21.85 -8.76 -6.02
C TYR A 204 -20.47 -9.16 -5.50
N GLY A 205 -19.57 -9.62 -6.40
CA GLY A 205 -18.22 -10.05 -6.11
C GLY A 205 -18.08 -11.49 -5.56
N GLU A 206 -19.17 -12.16 -5.17
CA GLU A 206 -19.11 -13.50 -4.58
C GLU A 206 -18.52 -14.55 -5.52
N SER A 207 -18.78 -14.44 -6.82
CA SER A 207 -18.31 -15.42 -7.81
C SER A 207 -16.78 -15.58 -7.83
N LEU A 208 -16.03 -14.53 -7.45
CA LEU A 208 -14.56 -14.58 -7.39
C LEU A 208 -14.04 -15.43 -6.21
N TYR A 209 -14.82 -15.56 -5.16
CA TYR A 209 -14.41 -16.27 -3.94
C TYR A 209 -15.09 -17.63 -3.76
N ARG A 210 -16.37 -17.78 -4.20
CA ARG A 210 -17.19 -18.96 -3.95
C ARG A 210 -18.04 -19.42 -5.16
N GLY A 211 -17.78 -18.85 -6.36
CA GLY A 211 -18.59 -19.13 -7.55
C GLY A 211 -17.78 -19.53 -8.78
N ALA A 212 -18.33 -19.26 -9.95
CA ALA A 212 -17.76 -19.69 -11.23
C ALA A 212 -16.35 -19.12 -11.50
N LEU A 213 -16.07 -17.89 -11.08
CA LEU A 213 -14.74 -17.30 -11.22
C LEU A 213 -13.73 -17.98 -10.29
N ALA A 214 -14.11 -18.30 -9.04
CA ALA A 214 -13.27 -19.07 -8.13
C ALA A 214 -12.91 -20.44 -8.74
N GLU A 215 -13.91 -21.17 -9.25
CA GLU A 215 -13.68 -22.48 -9.91
C GLU A 215 -12.73 -22.37 -11.10
N ALA A 216 -12.86 -21.33 -11.91
CA ALA A 216 -11.97 -21.11 -13.06
C ALA A 216 -10.55 -20.82 -12.62
N LEU A 217 -10.37 -19.99 -11.60
CA LEU A 217 -9.06 -19.63 -11.03
C LEU A 217 -8.37 -20.86 -10.42
N LEU A 218 -9.11 -21.65 -9.63
CA LEU A 218 -8.58 -22.85 -8.97
C LEU A 218 -8.16 -23.92 -9.99
N ARG A 219 -9.00 -24.19 -11.00
CA ARG A 219 -8.63 -25.11 -12.08
C ARG A 219 -7.36 -24.66 -12.80
N PHE A 220 -7.22 -23.36 -13.07
CA PHE A 220 -6.03 -22.84 -13.73
C PHE A 220 -4.81 -22.92 -12.82
N SER A 221 -4.95 -22.59 -11.54
CA SER A 221 -3.90 -22.73 -10.53
C SER A 221 -3.39 -24.18 -10.48
N GLU A 222 -4.28 -25.15 -10.32
CA GLU A 222 -3.96 -26.56 -10.26
C GLU A 222 -3.27 -27.06 -11.55
N ALA A 223 -3.83 -26.70 -12.71
CA ALA A 223 -3.31 -27.14 -14.01
C ALA A 223 -1.93 -26.57 -14.36
N THR A 224 -1.55 -25.44 -13.77
CA THR A 224 -0.29 -24.73 -14.10
C THR A 224 0.68 -24.63 -12.91
N GLY A 225 0.43 -25.39 -11.83
CA GLY A 225 1.33 -25.48 -10.68
C GLY A 225 1.19 -24.36 -9.64
N GLY A 226 0.05 -23.68 -9.62
CA GLY A 226 -0.27 -22.73 -8.57
C GLY A 226 -0.59 -23.40 -7.24
N LEU A 227 -0.62 -22.60 -6.18
CA LEU A 227 -0.84 -23.06 -4.80
C LEU A 227 -2.15 -22.59 -4.19
N LEU A 228 -2.95 -21.81 -4.92
CA LEU A 228 -4.25 -21.33 -4.44
C LEU A 228 -5.22 -22.50 -4.30
N THR A 229 -5.88 -22.56 -3.16
CA THR A 229 -6.91 -23.54 -2.83
C THR A 229 -8.27 -22.88 -2.64
N ARG A 230 -9.31 -23.69 -2.54
CA ARG A 230 -10.67 -23.20 -2.24
C ARG A 230 -10.71 -22.52 -0.87
N GLU A 231 -10.07 -23.14 0.10
CA GLU A 231 -9.98 -22.62 1.47
C GLU A 231 -9.35 -21.23 1.53
N ASP A 232 -8.32 -20.97 0.70
CA ASP A 232 -7.68 -19.67 0.61
C ASP A 232 -8.67 -18.58 0.14
N LEU A 233 -9.46 -18.89 -0.91
CA LEU A 233 -10.44 -17.96 -1.45
C LEU A 233 -11.61 -17.75 -0.50
N GLU A 234 -12.16 -18.81 0.09
CA GLU A 234 -13.31 -18.76 0.98
C GLU A 234 -13.02 -18.12 2.34
N ALA A 235 -11.79 -18.27 2.82
CA ALA A 235 -11.33 -17.64 4.07
C ALA A 235 -10.98 -16.15 3.93
N HIS A 236 -10.89 -15.65 2.68
CA HIS A 236 -10.53 -14.25 2.47
C HIS A 236 -11.65 -13.30 2.89
N ALA A 237 -11.27 -12.30 3.68
CA ALA A 237 -12.12 -11.18 4.04
C ALA A 237 -11.27 -9.90 4.15
N PRO A 238 -11.78 -8.75 3.70
CA PRO A 238 -11.13 -7.47 3.91
C PRO A 238 -11.20 -7.07 5.39
N GLU A 239 -10.19 -6.36 5.87
CA GLU A 239 -10.04 -5.99 7.28
C GLU A 239 -10.21 -4.48 7.46
N TRP A 240 -11.13 -4.06 8.33
CA TRP A 240 -11.21 -2.68 8.79
C TRP A 240 -10.11 -2.44 9.83
N VAL A 241 -9.27 -1.46 9.57
CA VAL A 241 -8.07 -1.17 10.38
C VAL A 241 -8.08 0.27 10.88
N THR A 242 -7.43 0.51 12.00
CA THR A 242 -7.22 1.87 12.52
C THR A 242 -6.05 2.51 11.77
N PRO A 243 -6.26 3.64 11.06
CA PRO A 243 -5.19 4.34 10.39
C PRO A 243 -4.12 4.85 11.36
N LEU A 244 -2.87 4.83 10.92
CA LEU A 244 -1.74 5.46 11.62
C LEU A 244 -1.62 6.92 11.19
N SER A 245 -1.05 7.77 12.04
CA SER A 245 -0.84 9.17 11.72
C SER A 245 0.44 9.75 12.28
N THR A 246 0.86 10.84 11.67
CA THR A 246 1.88 11.74 12.23
C THR A 246 1.54 13.20 11.96
N GLU A 247 1.99 14.06 12.86
CA GLU A 247 1.93 15.51 12.66
C GLU A 247 3.15 15.97 11.85
N TYR A 248 2.89 16.78 10.81
CA TYR A 248 3.94 17.40 10.00
C TYR A 248 3.54 18.83 9.60
N LYS A 249 4.28 19.83 10.04
CA LYS A 249 4.05 21.26 9.75
C LYS A 249 2.59 21.71 9.98
N GLY A 250 1.98 21.27 11.09
CA GLY A 250 0.61 21.63 11.47
C GLY A 250 -0.49 20.88 10.72
N LEU A 251 -0.12 19.82 9.99
CA LEU A 251 -1.07 18.92 9.32
C LEU A 251 -0.93 17.51 9.90
N THR A 252 -2.05 16.86 10.13
CA THR A 252 -2.07 15.42 10.43
C THR A 252 -2.09 14.63 9.13
N VAL A 253 -1.09 13.78 8.91
CA VAL A 253 -0.99 12.89 7.75
C VAL A 253 -1.30 11.48 8.20
N TRP A 254 -2.17 10.83 7.45
CA TRP A 254 -2.69 9.50 7.76
C TRP A 254 -2.28 8.47 6.71
N GLU A 255 -1.98 7.26 7.16
CA GLU A 255 -1.69 6.09 6.33
C GLU A 255 -2.31 4.84 6.93
N LEU A 256 -2.47 3.80 6.12
CA LEU A 256 -2.87 2.50 6.64
C LEU A 256 -1.70 1.83 7.37
N PRO A 257 -1.98 1.03 8.41
CA PRO A 257 -0.94 0.24 9.04
C PRO A 257 -0.36 -0.81 8.08
N PRO A 258 0.79 -1.43 8.41
CA PRO A 258 1.28 -2.61 7.70
C PRO A 258 0.17 -3.68 7.50
N ASN A 259 0.24 -4.47 6.47
CA ASN A 259 1.33 -4.93 5.61
C ASN A 259 1.74 -3.97 4.48
N GLY A 260 0.96 -2.92 4.19
CA GLY A 260 1.34 -1.88 3.24
C GLY A 260 2.55 -1.06 3.71
N GLN A 261 3.15 -0.32 2.78
CA GLN A 261 4.37 0.47 3.02
C GLN A 261 4.09 1.92 3.44
N GLY A 262 2.84 2.29 3.72
CA GLY A 262 2.44 3.68 4.07
C GLY A 262 3.20 4.25 5.27
N VAL A 263 3.56 3.41 6.23
CA VAL A 263 4.37 3.80 7.40
C VAL A 263 5.70 4.45 7.01
N ALA A 264 6.28 4.12 5.83
CA ALA A 264 7.49 4.76 5.34
C ALA A 264 7.30 6.26 5.10
N VAL A 265 6.13 6.66 4.60
CA VAL A 265 5.79 8.08 4.40
C VAL A 265 5.73 8.80 5.73
N LEU A 266 5.05 8.23 6.72
CA LEU A 266 4.93 8.84 8.06
C LEU A 266 6.31 8.98 8.74
N LEU A 267 7.15 7.95 8.65
CA LEU A 267 8.52 8.02 9.17
C LEU A 267 9.36 9.07 8.43
N ALA A 268 9.28 9.12 7.10
CA ALA A 268 9.99 10.12 6.30
C ALA A 268 9.56 11.54 6.69
N LEU A 269 8.26 11.80 6.89
CA LEU A 269 7.77 13.09 7.36
C LEU A 269 8.32 13.45 8.75
N ASN A 270 8.40 12.48 9.66
CA ASN A 270 9.01 12.68 10.97
C ASN A 270 10.52 13.03 10.86
N LEU A 271 11.23 12.44 9.89
CA LEU A 271 12.62 12.80 9.61
C LEU A 271 12.74 14.23 9.07
N LEU A 272 11.82 14.61 8.17
CA LEU A 272 11.83 15.91 7.51
C LEU A 272 11.44 17.08 8.41
N GLU A 273 10.74 16.82 9.51
CA GLU A 273 10.24 17.86 10.43
C GLU A 273 11.33 18.80 10.96
N GLY A 274 12.57 18.32 11.07
CA GLY A 274 13.71 19.12 11.56
C GLY A 274 14.43 19.96 10.50
N PHE A 275 13.93 20.01 9.26
CA PHE A 275 14.56 20.73 8.17
C PHE A 275 13.68 21.85 7.62
N ASP A 276 14.32 23.00 7.29
CA ASP A 276 13.68 24.06 6.52
C ASP A 276 13.82 23.75 5.02
N LEU A 277 12.78 23.18 4.44
CA LEU A 277 12.77 22.76 3.03
C LEU A 277 12.23 23.90 2.17
N ARG A 278 12.93 24.17 1.06
CA ARG A 278 12.58 25.21 0.09
C ARG A 278 12.38 24.63 -1.29
N PRO A 279 11.40 25.11 -2.07
CA PRO A 279 11.25 24.74 -3.47
C PRO A 279 12.54 25.05 -4.25
N GLU A 280 12.87 24.20 -5.22
CA GLU A 280 13.99 24.35 -6.16
C GLU A 280 15.39 24.42 -5.51
N ASP A 281 15.50 24.17 -4.21
CA ASP A 281 16.77 24.11 -3.49
C ASP A 281 17.35 22.68 -3.55
N PRO A 282 18.55 22.49 -4.12
CA PRO A 282 19.18 21.16 -4.21
C PRO A 282 19.37 20.47 -2.85
N TRP A 283 19.64 21.25 -1.78
CA TRP A 283 19.74 20.70 -0.43
C TRP A 283 18.41 20.11 0.04
N SER A 284 17.31 20.79 -0.25
CA SER A 284 15.97 20.30 0.10
C SER A 284 15.64 18.99 -0.60
N TYR A 285 16.02 18.82 -1.87
CA TYR A 285 15.87 17.54 -2.58
C TYR A 285 16.76 16.45 -1.98
N HIS A 286 18.02 16.78 -1.67
CA HIS A 286 18.94 15.86 -1.02
C HIS A 286 18.36 15.32 0.30
N VAL A 287 17.90 16.22 1.17
CA VAL A 287 17.29 15.85 2.46
C VAL A 287 16.06 14.96 2.30
N GLN A 288 15.18 15.26 1.33
CA GLN A 288 13.99 14.44 1.05
C GLN A 288 14.37 13.03 0.59
N ILE A 289 15.38 12.91 -0.29
CA ILE A 289 15.88 11.62 -0.77
C ILE A 289 16.48 10.82 0.38
N GLU A 290 17.34 11.42 1.19
CA GLU A 290 17.98 10.72 2.32
C GLU A 290 16.96 10.31 3.39
N ALA A 291 15.98 11.17 3.72
CA ALA A 291 14.90 10.83 4.64
C ALA A 291 14.09 9.62 4.15
N MET A 292 13.74 9.60 2.87
CA MET A 292 13.03 8.47 2.28
C MET A 292 13.90 7.19 2.26
N ARG A 293 15.20 7.30 1.95
CA ARG A 293 16.12 6.15 1.99
C ARG A 293 16.23 5.55 3.40
N LEU A 294 16.31 6.39 4.42
CA LEU A 294 16.31 5.96 5.82
C LEU A 294 15.00 5.28 6.21
N ALA A 295 13.87 5.87 5.86
CA ALA A 295 12.55 5.31 6.13
C ALA A 295 12.32 3.97 5.41
N LEU A 296 12.71 3.87 4.14
CA LEU A 296 12.60 2.64 3.36
C LEU A 296 13.51 1.53 3.89
N ALA A 297 14.70 1.85 4.40
CA ALA A 297 15.58 0.84 4.99
C ALA A 297 14.94 0.13 6.18
N ASP A 298 14.26 0.88 7.05
CA ASP A 298 13.50 0.31 8.16
C ASP A 298 12.26 -0.44 7.66
N THR A 299 11.53 0.15 6.73
CA THR A 299 10.32 -0.47 6.16
C THR A 299 10.62 -1.81 5.50
N TYR A 300 11.65 -1.89 4.65
CA TYR A 300 12.02 -3.15 3.98
C TYR A 300 12.53 -4.22 4.94
N ARG A 301 13.05 -3.85 6.10
CA ARG A 301 13.51 -4.82 7.11
C ARG A 301 12.38 -5.34 7.98
N PHE A 302 11.42 -4.52 8.36
CA PHE A 302 10.50 -4.81 9.46
C PHE A 302 9.03 -4.87 9.06
N VAL A 303 8.62 -4.23 7.95
CA VAL A 303 7.21 -4.30 7.53
C VAL A 303 6.91 -5.64 6.88
N ALA A 304 5.91 -6.31 7.42
CA ALA A 304 5.42 -7.61 7.00
C ALA A 304 3.93 -7.74 7.37
N ASP A 305 3.39 -8.95 7.39
CA ASP A 305 2.11 -9.24 8.00
C ASP A 305 2.15 -8.78 9.48
N PRO A 306 1.22 -7.90 9.93
CA PRO A 306 1.25 -7.35 11.29
C PRO A 306 1.31 -8.39 12.41
N ARG A 307 0.76 -9.60 12.15
CA ARG A 307 0.76 -10.71 13.11
C ARG A 307 2.13 -11.36 13.30
N HIS A 308 3.07 -11.08 12.38
CA HIS A 308 4.42 -11.64 12.35
C HIS A 308 5.51 -10.57 12.36
N MET A 309 5.13 -9.29 12.54
CA MET A 309 6.12 -8.22 12.67
C MET A 309 6.86 -8.31 14.00
N GLU A 310 8.17 -8.11 13.94
CA GLU A 310 9.04 -8.04 15.12
C GLU A 310 8.85 -6.75 15.92
N LEU A 311 8.30 -5.70 15.28
CA LEU A 311 8.08 -4.38 15.85
C LEU A 311 6.64 -3.94 15.65
N ALA A 312 6.07 -3.28 16.67
CA ALA A 312 4.79 -2.61 16.52
C ALA A 312 4.90 -1.44 15.51
N PRO A 313 3.86 -1.19 14.70
CA PRO A 313 3.88 -0.10 13.72
C PRO A 313 4.20 1.28 14.33
N GLU A 314 3.81 1.51 15.57
CA GLU A 314 4.03 2.75 16.32
C GLU A 314 5.53 3.02 16.56
N ALA A 315 6.37 2.00 16.55
CA ALA A 315 7.83 2.17 16.69
C ALA A 315 8.41 3.05 15.56
N PHE A 316 7.86 2.96 14.36
CA PHE A 316 8.26 3.79 13.21
C PHE A 316 7.83 5.25 13.39
N LEU A 317 6.83 5.53 14.19
CA LEU A 317 6.25 6.86 14.38
C LEU A 317 6.91 7.65 15.52
N SER A 318 7.89 7.05 16.22
CA SER A 318 8.59 7.69 17.33
C SER A 318 9.34 8.94 16.85
N LYS A 319 8.92 10.12 17.33
CA LYS A 319 9.57 11.41 17.03
C LYS A 319 11.03 11.45 17.53
N ALA A 320 11.29 10.78 18.64
CA ALA A 320 12.61 10.70 19.22
C ALA A 320 13.51 9.78 18.36
N TYR A 321 13.01 8.64 17.90
CA TYR A 321 13.72 7.80 16.93
C TYR A 321 14.02 8.58 15.63
N ALA A 322 13.04 9.28 15.10
CA ALA A 322 13.23 10.11 13.92
C ALA A 322 14.29 11.20 14.14
N ALA A 323 14.34 11.83 15.32
CA ALA A 323 15.36 12.84 15.67
C ALA A 323 16.78 12.23 15.71
N GLU A 324 16.92 10.99 16.17
CA GLU A 324 18.20 10.26 16.14
C GLU A 324 18.62 9.96 14.69
N ARG A 325 17.73 9.37 13.91
CA ARG A 325 17.98 8.99 12.51
C ARG A 325 18.30 10.22 11.65
N ARG A 326 17.66 11.34 11.91
CA ARG A 326 17.88 12.62 11.22
C ARG A 326 19.33 13.08 11.28
N ARG A 327 20.07 12.78 12.35
CA ARG A 327 21.50 13.13 12.50
C ARG A 327 22.39 12.46 11.46
N LEU A 328 21.92 11.41 10.79
CA LEU A 328 22.64 10.74 9.72
C LEU A 328 22.58 11.51 8.40
N ILE A 329 21.61 12.43 8.24
CA ILE A 329 21.46 13.24 7.03
C ILE A 329 22.47 14.40 7.10
N GLY A 330 23.58 14.25 6.40
CA GLY A 330 24.63 15.25 6.26
C GLY A 330 24.67 15.84 4.86
N GLU A 331 25.71 16.64 4.57
CA GLU A 331 25.87 17.30 3.26
C GLU A 331 26.09 16.34 2.08
N ARG A 332 26.50 15.11 2.36
CA ARG A 332 26.74 14.08 1.34
C ARG A 332 25.77 12.93 1.51
N ALA A 333 25.39 12.31 0.38
CA ALA A 333 24.60 11.11 0.37
C ALA A 333 25.25 9.99 1.19
N LEU A 334 24.44 9.30 1.99
CA LEU A 334 24.91 8.13 2.73
C LEU A 334 25.35 7.04 1.74
N PRO A 335 26.58 6.53 1.84
CA PRO A 335 27.07 5.49 0.92
C PRO A 335 26.26 4.20 1.08
N ARG A 336 25.82 3.91 2.29
CA ARG A 336 24.96 2.77 2.63
C ARG A 336 23.98 3.19 3.72
N VAL A 337 22.71 2.83 3.52
CA VAL A 337 21.66 3.03 4.53
C VAL A 337 21.30 1.68 5.13
N LEU A 338 21.38 1.60 6.45
CA LEU A 338 21.01 0.42 7.22
C LEU A 338 19.74 0.71 8.03
N PRO A 339 18.93 -0.33 8.32
CA PRO A 339 17.84 -0.22 9.29
C PRO A 339 18.38 0.28 10.64
N GLY A 340 17.63 1.15 11.29
CA GLY A 340 17.99 1.69 12.60
C GLY A 340 17.12 1.16 13.73
N LEU A 341 15.89 0.76 13.42
CA LEU A 341 15.04 0.05 14.37
C LEU A 341 15.61 -1.35 14.64
N ARG A 342 15.44 -1.81 15.87
CA ARG A 342 15.86 -3.16 16.30
C ARG A 342 14.70 -3.86 16.98
N PRO A 343 14.54 -5.19 16.80
CA PRO A 343 13.49 -5.97 17.46
C PRO A 343 13.60 -5.91 19.00
N GLU A 344 14.83 -5.90 19.47
CA GLU A 344 15.17 -5.68 20.86
C GLU A 344 14.99 -4.21 21.29
N GLY A 345 14.26 -3.45 20.52
CA GLY A 345 14.06 -2.01 20.56
C GLY A 345 13.57 -1.38 21.86
N THR A 346 13.60 -2.13 22.89
CA THR A 346 13.66 -1.73 24.28
C THR A 346 14.79 -0.75 24.58
N VAL A 347 15.87 -0.72 23.79
CA VAL A 347 16.94 0.26 23.95
C VAL A 347 16.42 1.69 23.79
N TYR A 348 15.43 1.90 22.97
CA TYR A 348 14.82 3.20 22.77
C TYR A 348 13.87 3.57 23.91
N LEU A 349 13.05 2.62 24.37
CA LEU A 349 12.26 2.74 25.58
C LEU A 349 13.17 2.79 26.84
N ALA A 350 14.30 2.12 26.84
CA ALA A 350 15.30 2.20 27.91
C ALA A 350 15.98 3.58 27.97
N ALA A 351 16.19 4.29 26.87
CA ALA A 351 16.68 5.67 26.87
C ALA A 351 15.65 6.64 27.50
N GLN A 352 14.38 6.44 27.28
CA GLN A 352 13.30 7.19 27.93
C GLN A 352 13.17 6.81 29.43
N GLN A 353 13.37 5.53 29.75
CA GLN A 353 13.47 5.07 31.14
C GLN A 353 14.73 5.57 31.85
N ALA A 354 15.85 5.69 31.15
CA ALA A 354 17.06 6.30 31.70
C ALA A 354 16.89 7.79 32.02
N LEU A 355 16.03 8.50 31.28
CA LEU A 355 15.63 9.87 31.66
C LEU A 355 14.73 9.88 32.90
N GLY A 356 13.87 8.88 33.08
CA GLY A 356 13.11 8.66 34.32
C GLY A 356 13.97 8.23 35.50
N LEU A 357 15.07 7.51 35.24
CA LEU A 357 16.05 7.12 36.28
C LEU A 357 16.87 8.31 36.82
N ARG A 358 16.97 9.43 36.10
CA ARG A 358 17.55 10.67 36.64
C ARG A 358 16.77 11.23 37.85
N GLU A 359 15.48 10.92 37.94
CA GLU A 359 14.67 11.28 39.11
C GLU A 359 14.84 10.28 40.28
N ALA A 360 15.34 9.07 40.01
CA ALA A 360 15.57 8.01 40.96
C ALA A 360 17.00 7.95 41.53
N VAL A 361 17.91 8.79 41.01
CA VAL A 361 19.28 8.87 41.58
C VAL A 361 19.23 9.47 42.95
N PRO A 362 19.73 8.76 44.00
CA PRO A 362 19.81 9.31 45.34
C PRO A 362 20.56 10.63 45.36
N ARG A 363 19.99 11.66 45.94
CA ARG A 363 20.60 13.00 46.02
C ARG A 363 21.87 13.04 46.89
N ASP A 364 22.27 11.91 47.47
CA ASP A 364 23.45 11.75 48.33
C ASP A 364 24.73 11.35 47.61
N GLY A 365 24.70 11.28 46.25
CA GLY A 365 25.90 11.04 45.43
C GLY A 365 26.48 9.64 45.47
N ARG A 366 25.80 8.63 46.10
CA ARG A 366 26.30 7.25 46.07
C ARG A 366 26.18 6.65 44.66
N LYS A 367 27.08 5.76 44.30
CA LYS A 367 27.02 5.02 43.06
C LYS A 367 25.84 4.05 43.13
N ILE A 368 24.98 4.06 42.08
CA ILE A 368 23.89 3.10 41.91
C ILE A 368 24.54 1.74 41.63
N ASP A 369 24.19 0.73 42.43
CA ASP A 369 24.61 -0.63 42.15
C ASP A 369 23.60 -1.38 41.25
N ARG A 370 23.99 -2.59 40.82
CA ARG A 370 23.15 -3.44 39.97
C ARG A 370 21.77 -3.78 40.59
N THR A 371 21.67 -3.81 41.89
CA THR A 371 20.44 -4.15 42.61
C THR A 371 19.45 -2.98 42.62
N ASP A 372 19.94 -1.73 42.61
CA ASP A 372 19.12 -0.52 42.49
C ASP A 372 18.45 -0.41 41.13
N LEU A 373 19.08 -0.93 40.07
CA LEU A 373 18.56 -0.92 38.68
C LEU A 373 17.51 -2.01 38.41
N GLN A 374 17.48 -3.09 39.20
CA GLN A 374 16.59 -4.22 39.00
C GLN A 374 15.13 -3.99 39.45
N ARG A 375 14.82 -2.86 40.11
CA ARG A 375 13.49 -2.58 40.70
C ARG A 375 12.87 -1.26 40.27
N VAL A 376 12.95 -0.92 39.00
CA VAL A 376 12.27 0.28 38.51
C VAL A 376 10.86 -0.08 38.03
N LEU A 377 9.86 0.56 38.62
CA LEU A 377 8.47 0.43 38.16
C LEU A 377 8.22 1.29 36.94
N CYS A 378 7.65 0.71 35.87
CA CYS A 378 7.19 1.48 34.71
C CYS A 378 6.09 2.46 35.17
N PRO A 379 6.24 3.78 34.99
CA PRO A 379 5.25 4.76 35.42
C PRO A 379 3.87 4.59 34.80
N ALA A 380 3.82 4.07 33.55
CA ALA A 380 2.57 3.92 32.80
C ALA A 380 1.77 2.65 33.18
N CYS A 381 2.43 1.54 33.52
CA CYS A 381 1.76 0.28 33.78
C CYS A 381 1.98 -0.26 35.21
N ARG A 382 2.78 0.39 36.05
CA ARG A 382 3.15 -0.01 37.40
C ARG A 382 3.71 -1.44 37.53
N ARG A 383 4.22 -2.02 36.43
CA ARG A 383 4.89 -3.32 36.45
C ARG A 383 6.40 -3.14 36.64
N SER A 384 7.01 -4.03 37.39
CA SER A 384 8.48 -4.09 37.55
C SER A 384 9.08 -4.49 36.20
N VAL A 385 10.01 -3.69 35.69
CA VAL A 385 10.80 -4.01 34.50
C VAL A 385 12.13 -4.57 34.99
N THR A 386 12.42 -5.81 34.64
CA THR A 386 13.73 -6.40 34.84
C THR A 386 14.61 -5.97 33.68
N LEU A 387 15.64 -5.17 33.94
CA LEU A 387 16.68 -4.89 32.98
C LEU A 387 17.54 -6.15 32.86
N LEU A 388 17.42 -6.86 31.73
CA LEU A 388 18.26 -8.00 31.43
C LEU A 388 19.69 -7.53 31.09
N ASP A 389 20.66 -8.29 31.60
CA ASP A 389 22.09 -8.11 31.43
C ASP A 389 22.53 -8.24 29.96
N GLU A 390 22.56 -7.19 29.19
CA GLU A 390 23.22 -7.17 27.88
C GLU A 390 24.31 -6.08 27.75
N TRP A 391 24.84 -5.64 28.85
CA TRP A 391 26.09 -4.89 28.83
C TRP A 391 27.21 -5.82 29.36
N GLY A 392 27.72 -6.65 28.43
CA GLY A 392 29.00 -7.31 28.64
C GLY A 392 30.12 -6.30 28.81
N PRO A 393 31.30 -6.73 29.37
CA PRO A 393 32.35 -5.86 29.76
C PRO A 393 32.92 -5.02 28.63
#